data_db413b45efaa0b08c10309ea5818a18d
#
_entry.id   db413b45efaa0b08c10309ea5818a18d
#
_cell.length_a   1.000
_cell.length_b   1.000
_cell.length_c   1.000
_cell.angle_alpha   90.00
_cell.angle_beta   90.00
_cell.angle_gamma   90.00
#
_symmetry.space_group_name_H-M   'P 1'
#
loop_
_entity.id
_entity.type
_entity.pdbx_description
1 polymer ?
#
loop_
_entity_poly.entity_id
_entity_poly.type
_entity_poly.pdbx_seq_one_letter_code
_entity_poly.pdbx_strand_id
1 'polypeptide(L)'
;MNQNMKIDFAIRVAQQSDVIELRDLYKNTVLEINRRDYSQEEVEDWASCGDDLAKIKGMIETHYFIVAVDQQSQVVGFSSITPQGYLHSMFIHKDFQGKGIATMLLKEIERYAIAEGIKQITSEVSITARPFFEKNGYAVKMEQKRRANQCCLTNFWMAKDLDKLNKEL
;
A
#
# COMPACT_ATOMS: atom_id res chain seq x y z
N MET A 1 -23.16 28.45 -6.68
CA MET A 1 -22.77 27.93 -5.36
C MET A 1 -22.08 26.58 -5.57
N ASN A 2 -20.75 26.56 -5.65
CA ASN A 2 -20.00 25.30 -5.72
C ASN A 2 -19.93 24.70 -4.32
N GLN A 3 -20.83 23.75 -4.02
CA GLN A 3 -20.57 22.83 -2.93
C GLN A 3 -19.40 21.94 -3.35
N ASN A 4 -18.20 22.23 -2.84
CA ASN A 4 -17.12 21.24 -2.80
C ASN A 4 -17.66 20.04 -2.02
N MET A 5 -18.15 19.03 -2.73
CA MET A 5 -18.43 17.74 -2.13
C MET A 5 -17.07 17.20 -1.66
N LYS A 6 -16.82 17.32 -0.36
CA LYS A 6 -15.70 16.65 0.30
C LYS A 6 -15.97 15.17 0.10
N ILE A 7 -15.19 14.54 -0.77
CA ILE A 7 -15.28 13.09 -0.93
C ILE A 7 -14.71 12.49 0.34
N ASP A 8 -15.58 12.03 1.22
CA ASP A 8 -15.18 11.39 2.46
C ASP A 8 -14.92 9.91 2.18
N PHE A 9 -13.71 9.47 2.51
CA PHE A 9 -13.30 8.08 2.49
C PHE A 9 -13.37 7.53 3.91
N ALA A 10 -13.68 6.23 4.03
CA ALA A 10 -13.65 5.51 5.29
C ALA A 10 -12.65 4.36 5.21
N ILE A 11 -12.04 4.01 6.35
CA ILE A 11 -11.16 2.85 6.47
C ILE A 11 -11.89 1.75 7.23
N ARG A 12 -11.80 0.53 6.73
CA ARG A 12 -12.23 -0.69 7.40
C ARG A 12 -11.25 -1.84 7.19
N VAL A 13 -11.35 -2.86 8.01
CA VAL A 13 -10.60 -4.12 7.79
C VAL A 13 -11.13 -4.80 6.53
N ALA A 14 -10.20 -5.38 5.76
CA ALA A 14 -10.53 -6.14 4.56
C ALA A 14 -11.26 -7.45 4.91
N GLN A 15 -12.14 -7.87 4.03
CA GLN A 15 -12.92 -9.11 4.13
C GLN A 15 -12.58 -10.05 2.98
N GLN A 16 -12.83 -11.34 3.13
CA GLN A 16 -12.62 -12.31 2.05
C GLN A 16 -13.44 -12.00 0.79
N SER A 17 -14.58 -11.35 0.95
CA SER A 17 -15.40 -10.87 -0.17
C SER A 17 -14.76 -9.75 -1.00
N ASP A 18 -13.74 -9.07 -0.47
CA ASP A 18 -13.02 -7.99 -1.18
C ASP A 18 -11.97 -8.53 -2.18
N VAL A 19 -11.63 -9.80 -2.15
CA VAL A 19 -10.47 -10.40 -2.86
C VAL A 19 -10.44 -10.05 -4.34
N ILE A 20 -11.57 -10.13 -5.05
CA ILE A 20 -11.63 -9.83 -6.49
C ILE A 20 -11.42 -8.35 -6.75
N GLU A 21 -12.04 -7.48 -5.95
CA GLU A 21 -11.89 -6.03 -6.09
C GLU A 21 -10.45 -5.58 -5.75
N LEU A 22 -9.83 -6.18 -4.74
CA LEU A 22 -8.42 -5.96 -4.38
C LEU A 22 -7.47 -6.38 -5.51
N ARG A 23 -7.69 -7.55 -6.11
CA ARG A 23 -6.93 -8.01 -7.29
C ARG A 23 -7.02 -7.00 -8.42
N ASP A 24 -8.23 -6.58 -8.78
CA ASP A 24 -8.46 -5.69 -9.91
C ASP A 24 -7.86 -4.31 -9.66
N LEU A 25 -8.01 -3.76 -8.45
CA LEU A 25 -7.38 -2.50 -8.05
C LEU A 25 -5.85 -2.61 -8.16
N TYR A 26 -5.26 -3.66 -7.60
CA TYR A 26 -3.81 -3.89 -7.66
C TYR A 26 -3.31 -3.94 -9.10
N LYS A 27 -3.90 -4.80 -9.95
CA LYS A 27 -3.49 -4.98 -11.34
C LYS A 27 -3.60 -3.69 -12.14
N ASN A 28 -4.74 -3.00 -12.03
CA ASN A 28 -4.98 -1.75 -12.76
C ASN A 28 -4.04 -0.63 -12.30
N THR A 29 -3.76 -0.55 -11.01
CA THR A 29 -2.83 0.46 -10.48
C THR A 29 -1.40 0.20 -10.96
N VAL A 30 -0.93 -1.05 -10.92
CA VAL A 30 0.40 -1.39 -11.43
C VAL A 30 0.52 -1.05 -12.92
N LEU A 31 -0.45 -1.44 -13.73
CA LEU A 31 -0.44 -1.23 -15.18
C LEU A 31 -0.53 0.24 -15.58
N GLU A 32 -1.31 1.06 -14.86
CA GLU A 32 -1.59 2.44 -15.25
C GLU A 32 -0.68 3.47 -14.55
N ILE A 33 -0.34 3.25 -13.29
CA ILE A 33 0.41 4.22 -12.49
C ILE A 33 1.90 3.88 -12.45
N ASN A 34 2.27 2.64 -12.14
CA ASN A 34 3.66 2.25 -12.01
C ASN A 34 4.41 2.21 -13.35
N ARG A 35 3.70 2.14 -14.47
CA ARG A 35 4.29 2.25 -15.82
C ARG A 35 5.07 3.54 -16.07
N ARG A 36 4.92 4.56 -15.23
CA ARG A 36 5.72 5.79 -15.32
C ARG A 36 7.19 5.54 -15.03
N ASP A 37 7.49 4.57 -14.19
CA ASP A 37 8.84 4.31 -13.65
C ASP A 37 9.37 2.90 -13.98
N TYR A 38 8.56 2.07 -14.62
CA TYR A 38 8.90 0.70 -15.00
C TYR A 38 8.54 0.43 -16.47
N SER A 39 9.24 -0.51 -17.11
CA SER A 39 8.94 -0.90 -18.49
C SER A 39 7.59 -1.60 -18.60
N GLN A 40 7.07 -1.69 -19.82
CA GLN A 40 5.82 -2.40 -20.10
C GLN A 40 5.90 -3.86 -19.68
N GLU A 41 7.00 -4.55 -19.99
CA GLU A 41 7.24 -5.94 -19.60
C GLU A 41 7.26 -6.11 -18.06
N GLU A 42 7.94 -5.20 -17.36
CA GLU A 42 8.01 -5.22 -15.90
C GLU A 42 6.65 -5.05 -15.24
N VAL A 43 5.82 -4.07 -15.70
CA VAL A 43 4.50 -3.86 -15.09
C VAL A 43 3.52 -4.97 -15.44
N GLU A 44 3.59 -5.57 -16.61
CA GLU A 44 2.77 -6.73 -16.97
C GLU A 44 3.10 -7.95 -16.10
N ASP A 45 4.39 -8.25 -15.93
CA ASP A 45 4.83 -9.32 -15.06
C ASP A 45 4.45 -9.07 -13.59
N TRP A 46 4.65 -7.85 -13.12
CA TRP A 46 4.27 -7.46 -11.75
C TRP A 46 2.76 -7.55 -11.54
N ALA A 47 1.94 -7.04 -12.46
CA ALA A 47 0.48 -7.13 -12.37
C ALA A 47 -0.01 -8.58 -12.34
N SER A 48 0.67 -9.50 -13.03
CA SER A 48 0.31 -10.93 -13.04
C SER A 48 0.43 -11.59 -11.66
N CYS A 49 1.23 -11.03 -10.75
CA CYS A 49 1.29 -11.50 -9.36
C CYS A 49 -0.05 -11.38 -8.63
N GLY A 50 -0.94 -10.50 -9.08
CA GLY A 50 -2.29 -10.36 -8.53
C GLY A 50 -3.24 -11.50 -8.88
N ASP A 51 -2.88 -12.39 -9.80
CA ASP A 51 -3.70 -13.54 -10.17
C ASP A 51 -3.67 -14.67 -9.12
N ASP A 52 -2.74 -14.61 -8.19
CA ASP A 52 -2.68 -15.51 -7.04
C ASP A 52 -3.70 -15.08 -5.95
N LEU A 53 -4.96 -15.49 -6.13
CA LEU A 53 -6.03 -15.17 -5.20
C LEU A 53 -5.85 -15.84 -3.83
N ALA A 54 -5.21 -17.01 -3.78
CA ALA A 54 -4.93 -17.70 -2.53
C ALA A 54 -3.95 -16.89 -1.66
N LYS A 55 -2.98 -16.23 -2.28
CA LYS A 55 -2.06 -15.33 -1.59
C LYS A 55 -2.79 -14.12 -0.99
N ILE A 56 -3.69 -13.48 -1.75
CA ILE A 56 -4.48 -12.34 -1.25
C ILE A 56 -5.35 -12.77 -0.06
N LYS A 57 -6.03 -13.91 -0.18
CA LYS A 57 -6.83 -14.48 0.91
C LYS A 57 -5.99 -14.74 2.17
N GLY A 58 -4.83 -15.34 2.01
CA GLY A 58 -3.90 -15.62 3.11
C GLY A 58 -3.39 -14.34 3.78
N MET A 59 -3.14 -13.28 3.02
CA MET A 59 -2.75 -11.98 3.58
C MET A 59 -3.88 -11.34 4.39
N ILE A 60 -5.13 -11.44 3.94
CA ILE A 60 -6.29 -10.94 4.71
C ILE A 60 -6.41 -11.66 6.06
N GLU A 61 -6.07 -12.94 6.12
CA GLU A 61 -6.12 -13.74 7.35
C GLU A 61 -4.96 -13.47 8.31
N THR A 62 -3.78 -13.14 7.80
CA THR A 62 -2.53 -13.12 8.58
C THR A 62 -1.97 -11.71 8.84
N HIS A 63 -2.37 -10.71 8.05
CA HIS A 63 -1.94 -9.33 8.21
C HIS A 63 -3.05 -8.47 8.84
N TYR A 64 -2.68 -7.34 9.43
CA TYR A 64 -3.61 -6.24 9.57
C TYR A 64 -3.80 -5.64 8.18
N PHE A 65 -4.87 -6.06 7.52
CA PHE A 65 -5.20 -5.69 6.15
C PHE A 65 -6.40 -4.75 6.13
N ILE A 66 -6.20 -3.52 5.65
CA ILE A 66 -7.22 -2.47 5.62
C ILE A 66 -7.52 -2.00 4.21
N VAL A 67 -8.74 -1.56 4.00
CA VAL A 67 -9.20 -0.93 2.77
C VAL A 67 -9.74 0.46 3.05
N ALA A 68 -9.53 1.37 2.11
CA ALA A 68 -10.24 2.63 2.04
C ALA A 68 -11.40 2.48 1.06
N VAL A 69 -12.57 2.94 1.45
CA VAL A 69 -13.79 2.88 0.63
C VAL A 69 -14.38 4.29 0.46
N ASP A 70 -15.01 4.51 -0.67
CA ASP A 70 -15.77 5.72 -0.95
C ASP A 70 -17.20 5.63 -0.40
N GLN A 71 -18.01 6.65 -0.66
CA GLN A 71 -19.42 6.71 -0.21
C GLN A 71 -20.32 5.63 -0.84
N GLN A 72 -19.92 5.03 -1.96
CA GLN A 72 -20.60 3.92 -2.61
C GLN A 72 -20.09 2.56 -2.16
N SER A 73 -19.21 2.53 -1.15
CA SER A 73 -18.52 1.32 -0.66
C SER A 73 -17.56 0.67 -1.65
N GLN A 74 -17.17 1.39 -2.71
CA GLN A 74 -16.12 0.93 -3.63
C GLN A 74 -14.76 0.98 -2.92
N VAL A 75 -13.95 -0.06 -3.07
CA VAL A 75 -12.57 -0.05 -2.58
C VAL A 75 -11.72 0.86 -3.47
N VAL A 76 -11.17 1.91 -2.88
CA VAL A 76 -10.37 2.93 -3.56
C VAL A 76 -8.89 2.91 -3.18
N GLY A 77 -8.52 2.07 -2.21
CA GLY A 77 -7.15 1.84 -1.79
C GLY A 77 -7.06 0.75 -0.74
N PHE A 78 -5.88 0.19 -0.56
CA PHE A 78 -5.63 -0.78 0.51
C PHE A 78 -4.18 -0.73 0.99
N SER A 79 -3.98 -1.24 2.19
CA SER A 79 -2.66 -1.43 2.78
C SER A 79 -2.67 -2.64 3.71
N SER A 80 -1.52 -3.27 3.89
CA SER A 80 -1.37 -4.37 4.84
C SER A 80 -0.02 -4.36 5.54
N ILE A 81 -0.01 -4.74 6.81
CA ILE A 81 1.20 -4.87 7.62
C ILE A 81 1.18 -6.22 8.36
N THR A 82 2.34 -6.87 8.41
CA THR A 82 2.51 -8.09 9.19
C THR A 82 2.64 -7.80 10.68
N PRO A 83 2.43 -8.80 11.56
CA PRO A 83 2.68 -8.63 13.00
C PRO A 83 4.12 -8.23 13.36
N GLN A 84 5.09 -8.47 12.46
CA GLN A 84 6.49 -8.11 12.65
C GLN A 84 6.84 -6.69 12.19
N GLY A 85 5.87 -5.95 11.64
CA GLY A 85 6.08 -4.58 11.20
C GLY A 85 6.52 -4.42 9.74
N TYR A 86 6.37 -5.45 8.91
CA TYR A 86 6.58 -5.35 7.47
C TYR A 86 5.30 -4.85 6.77
N LEU A 87 5.34 -3.61 6.27
CA LEU A 87 4.29 -3.03 5.43
C LEU A 87 4.41 -3.66 4.05
N HIS A 88 3.56 -4.67 3.80
CA HIS A 88 3.64 -5.50 2.61
C HIS A 88 3.03 -4.84 1.38
N SER A 89 1.94 -4.10 1.55
CA SER A 89 1.17 -3.56 0.43
C SER A 89 0.67 -2.16 0.73
N MET A 90 0.70 -1.28 -0.28
CA MET A 90 -0.03 -0.02 -0.30
C MET A 90 -0.32 0.33 -1.75
N PHE A 91 -1.58 0.28 -2.15
CA PHE A 91 -2.04 0.57 -3.49
C PHE A 91 -3.28 1.46 -3.46
N ILE A 92 -3.29 2.47 -4.31
CA ILE A 92 -4.41 3.40 -4.47
C ILE A 92 -4.97 3.21 -5.87
N HIS A 93 -6.29 3.10 -5.97
CA HIS A 93 -7.01 2.96 -7.23
C HIS A 93 -6.55 4.03 -8.25
N LYS A 94 -6.37 3.63 -9.50
CA LYS A 94 -5.79 4.48 -10.56
C LYS A 94 -6.53 5.80 -10.76
N ASP A 95 -7.84 5.83 -10.56
CA ASP A 95 -8.68 7.02 -10.72
C ASP A 95 -8.85 7.85 -9.43
N PHE A 96 -8.26 7.41 -8.32
CA PHE A 96 -8.33 8.06 -7.02
C PHE A 96 -6.96 8.55 -6.50
N GLN A 97 -5.99 8.68 -7.39
CA GLN A 97 -4.67 9.22 -7.04
C GLN A 97 -4.77 10.69 -6.59
N GLY A 98 -3.88 11.11 -5.70
CA GLY A 98 -3.77 12.51 -5.28
C GLY A 98 -4.92 13.02 -4.39
N LYS A 99 -5.73 12.14 -3.80
CA LYS A 99 -6.88 12.49 -2.94
C LYS A 99 -6.63 12.28 -1.44
N GLY A 100 -5.38 12.01 -1.04
CA GLY A 100 -5.00 11.82 0.36
C GLY A 100 -5.25 10.42 0.91
N ILE A 101 -5.69 9.47 0.10
CA ILE A 101 -6.02 8.10 0.53
C ILE A 101 -4.78 7.37 1.05
N ALA A 102 -3.63 7.49 0.37
CA ALA A 102 -2.39 6.88 0.82
C ALA A 102 -1.97 7.40 2.21
N THR A 103 -2.13 8.69 2.46
CA THR A 103 -1.85 9.29 3.76
C THR A 103 -2.77 8.75 4.85
N MET A 104 -4.07 8.59 4.55
CA MET A 104 -5.03 8.00 5.49
C MET A 104 -4.66 6.56 5.85
N LEU A 105 -4.37 5.74 4.85
CA LEU A 105 -3.97 4.34 5.03
C LEU A 105 -2.67 4.23 5.84
N LEU A 106 -1.66 5.03 5.50
CA LEU A 106 -0.37 4.98 6.19
C LEU A 106 -0.50 5.38 7.66
N LYS A 107 -1.27 6.43 7.96
CA LYS A 107 -1.53 6.85 9.35
C LYS A 107 -2.22 5.75 10.16
N GLU A 108 -3.17 5.05 9.57
CA GLU A 108 -3.85 3.94 10.24
C GLU A 108 -2.91 2.75 10.47
N ILE A 109 -2.06 2.40 9.49
CA ILE A 109 -1.02 1.37 9.64
C ILE A 109 -0.04 1.75 10.77
N GLU A 110 0.41 3.00 10.82
CA GLU A 110 1.33 3.48 11.86
C GLU A 110 0.67 3.47 13.25
N ARG A 111 -0.60 3.90 13.33
CA ARG A 111 -1.39 3.85 14.57
C ARG A 111 -1.51 2.42 15.10
N TYR A 112 -1.84 1.47 14.21
CA TYR A 112 -1.90 0.05 14.55
C TYR A 112 -0.54 -0.47 15.04
N ALA A 113 0.52 -0.18 14.28
CA ALA A 113 1.86 -0.62 14.64
C ALA A 113 2.30 -0.13 16.03
N ILE A 114 2.02 1.14 16.35
CA ILE A 114 2.31 1.71 17.68
C ILE A 114 1.50 0.99 18.76
N ALA A 115 0.21 0.75 18.54
CA ALA A 115 -0.66 0.06 19.50
C ALA A 115 -0.20 -1.38 19.76
N GLU A 116 0.34 -2.07 18.75
CA GLU A 116 0.89 -3.42 18.87
C GLU A 116 2.34 -3.45 19.40
N GLY A 117 2.94 -2.31 19.72
CA GLY A 117 4.31 -2.23 20.24
C GLY A 117 5.38 -2.47 19.18
N ILE A 118 5.06 -2.36 17.91
CA ILE A 118 6.02 -2.46 16.81
C ILE A 118 6.93 -1.23 16.84
N LYS A 119 8.25 -1.46 16.87
CA LYS A 119 9.25 -0.39 17.00
C LYS A 119 9.66 0.25 15.70
N GLN A 120 9.59 -0.50 14.63
CA GLN A 120 10.02 -0.07 13.31
C GLN A 120 9.10 -0.67 12.26
N ILE A 121 8.67 0.15 11.29
CA ILE A 121 8.02 -0.32 10.06
C ILE A 121 9.07 -0.39 8.96
N THR A 122 9.10 -1.52 8.27
CA THR A 122 9.91 -1.74 7.06
C THR A 122 9.02 -2.00 5.86
N SER A 123 9.49 -1.70 4.67
CA SER A 123 8.74 -1.95 3.43
C SER A 123 9.67 -2.05 2.22
N GLU A 124 9.29 -2.85 1.25
CA GLU A 124 9.86 -2.82 -0.10
C GLU A 124 9.06 -1.85 -0.95
N VAL A 125 9.65 -0.69 -1.24
CA VAL A 125 8.96 0.46 -1.84
C VAL A 125 9.36 0.61 -3.30
N SER A 126 8.38 0.73 -4.19
CA SER A 126 8.61 0.95 -5.61
C SER A 126 9.27 2.32 -5.88
N ILE A 127 9.88 2.46 -7.06
CA ILE A 127 10.38 3.76 -7.55
C ILE A 127 9.26 4.80 -7.48
N THR A 128 8.06 4.44 -7.92
CA THR A 128 6.88 5.32 -7.97
C THR A 128 6.46 5.80 -6.58
N ALA A 129 6.48 4.91 -5.57
CA ALA A 129 6.00 5.22 -4.23
C ALA A 129 7.07 5.86 -3.32
N ARG A 130 8.35 5.75 -3.67
CA ARG A 130 9.46 6.26 -2.86
C ARG A 130 9.29 7.71 -2.38
N PRO A 131 8.94 8.69 -3.24
CA PRO A 131 8.78 10.07 -2.78
C PRO A 131 7.71 10.24 -1.70
N PHE A 132 6.62 9.48 -1.78
CA PHE A 132 5.57 9.49 -0.77
C PHE A 132 6.10 8.96 0.58
N PHE A 133 6.82 7.85 0.57
CA PHE A 133 7.39 7.27 1.79
C PHE A 133 8.45 8.17 2.42
N GLU A 134 9.34 8.76 1.62
CA GLU A 134 10.35 9.72 2.10
C GLU A 134 9.70 10.92 2.78
N LYS A 135 8.66 11.49 2.17
CA LYS A 135 7.87 12.60 2.73
C LYS A 135 7.22 12.25 4.08
N ASN A 136 6.93 10.98 4.31
CA ASN A 136 6.31 10.47 5.54
C ASN A 136 7.33 9.92 6.55
N GLY A 137 8.62 10.22 6.39
CA GLY A 137 9.66 9.92 7.38
C GLY A 137 10.30 8.55 7.24
N TYR A 138 10.07 7.85 6.14
CA TYR A 138 10.77 6.60 5.81
C TYR A 138 12.11 6.92 5.14
N ALA A 139 13.16 6.22 5.56
CA ALA A 139 14.50 6.36 4.99
C ALA A 139 14.85 5.15 4.12
N VAL A 140 15.47 5.40 2.97
CA VAL A 140 16.04 4.34 2.13
C VAL A 140 17.22 3.72 2.85
N LYS A 141 17.19 2.40 3.02
CA LYS A 141 18.28 1.61 3.59
C LYS A 141 19.10 0.92 2.51
N MET A 142 18.45 0.50 1.43
CA MET A 142 19.10 -0.19 0.33
C MET A 142 18.24 -0.08 -0.94
N GLU A 143 18.89 0.18 -2.07
CA GLU A 143 18.33 -0.10 -3.39
C GLU A 143 18.55 -1.58 -3.71
N GLN A 144 17.54 -2.24 -4.26
CA GLN A 144 17.58 -3.66 -4.54
C GLN A 144 16.77 -4.02 -5.78
N LYS A 145 16.95 -5.24 -6.26
CA LYS A 145 16.10 -5.84 -7.28
C LYS A 145 15.35 -7.02 -6.67
N ARG A 146 14.05 -7.05 -6.89
CA ARG A 146 13.18 -8.12 -6.43
C ARG A 146 12.47 -8.77 -7.61
N ARG A 147 12.42 -10.09 -7.58
CA ARG A 147 11.73 -10.86 -8.59
C ARG A 147 10.21 -10.74 -8.37
N ALA A 148 9.49 -10.36 -9.44
CA ALA A 148 8.03 -10.51 -9.52
C ALA A 148 7.71 -11.98 -9.87
N ASN A 149 7.20 -12.29 -11.05
CA ASN A 149 7.12 -13.68 -11.52
C ASN A 149 8.35 -14.08 -12.35
N GLN A 150 8.70 -13.30 -13.36
CA GLN A 150 9.84 -13.53 -14.26
C GLN A 150 10.84 -12.38 -14.25
N CYS A 151 10.36 -11.14 -14.19
CA CYS A 151 11.20 -9.95 -14.18
C CYS A 151 11.73 -9.63 -12.78
N CYS A 152 12.93 -9.04 -12.73
CA CYS A 152 13.48 -8.43 -11.54
C CYS A 152 13.25 -6.91 -11.60
N LEU A 153 12.52 -6.36 -10.64
CA LEU A 153 12.19 -4.94 -10.56
C LEU A 153 13.05 -4.25 -9.52
N THR A 154 13.51 -3.05 -9.85
CA THR A 154 14.19 -2.17 -8.88
C THR A 154 13.18 -1.66 -7.87
N ASN A 155 13.50 -1.78 -6.59
CA ASN A 155 12.77 -1.15 -5.50
C ASN A 155 13.74 -0.77 -4.37
N PHE A 156 13.18 -0.23 -3.28
CA PHE A 156 13.96 0.28 -2.16
C PHE A 156 13.49 -0.37 -0.87
N TRP A 157 14.41 -0.94 -0.12
CA TRP A 157 14.16 -1.30 1.27
C TRP A 157 14.17 -0.03 2.10
N MET A 158 13.01 0.30 2.68
CA MET A 158 12.84 1.51 3.47
C MET A 158 12.38 1.18 4.88
N ALA A 159 12.69 2.06 5.82
CA ALA A 159 12.33 1.88 7.23
C ALA A 159 11.98 3.21 7.91
N LYS A 160 11.09 3.12 8.91
CA LYS A 160 10.75 4.22 9.82
C LYS A 160 10.71 3.71 11.25
N ASP A 161 11.48 4.35 12.14
CA ASP A 161 11.45 4.08 13.58
C ASP A 161 10.27 4.80 14.21
N LEU A 162 9.44 4.05 14.95
CA LEU A 162 8.24 4.59 15.62
C LEU A 162 8.50 5.10 17.04
N ASP A 163 9.59 4.67 17.69
CA ASP A 163 9.93 5.09 19.04
C ASP A 163 10.20 6.59 19.18
N LYS A 164 10.54 7.29 18.09
CA LYS A 164 10.76 8.74 18.08
C LYS A 164 9.46 9.54 18.17
N LEU A 165 8.34 8.97 17.75
CA LEU A 165 7.02 9.62 17.77
C LEU A 165 6.41 9.65 19.18
N ASN A 166 6.76 8.70 20.05
CA ASN A 166 6.27 8.64 21.44
C ASN A 166 6.96 9.60 22.42
N LYS A 167 8.01 10.31 21.98
CA LYS A 167 8.74 11.28 22.82
C LYS A 167 8.29 12.74 22.62
N GLU A 168 7.41 12.98 21.64
CA GLU A 168 6.89 14.32 21.32
C GLU A 168 5.40 14.48 21.71
N LEU A 169 4.81 13.50 22.41
CA LEU A 169 3.51 13.56 23.06
C LEU A 169 3.65 13.59 24.58
#